data_4af6682710dd554490ed6b2f1cbdc4bd
#
_entry.id   4af6682710dd554490ed6b2f1cbdc4bd
#
_cell.length_a   1.000
_cell.length_b   1.000
_cell.length_c   1.000
_cell.angle_alpha   90.00
_cell.angle_beta   90.00
_cell.angle_gamma   90.00
#
_symmetry.space_group_name_H-M   'P 1'
#
loop_
_entity.id
_entity.type
_entity.pdbx_description
1 polymer ?
#
loop_
_entity_poly.entity_id
_entity_poly.type
_entity_poly.pdbx_seq_one_letter_code
_entity_poly.pdbx_strand_id
1 'polypeptide(L)'
;MKTIVILLTLLTIAINTQAKRPNILFIFTDDHGYQAISSYGSNRNKTPNIDRIASEGMRFDNCFVTNAICGPSRAVILTGKHSHLNGFMTNGNRFDGSQQTFPKLMRQKGYQTAVFGKWHLKSDPTGFDDWKVLLGQGPYYNPPMKSEEGTKKIEGYTTDIITDLTLEWLKGGREKDKPFMLMCQHKAPHRNWQPGPDHLNMYDDIEMPYPETFWDDYKGRSEAAATQTMTIANHLSANDLKLNQPKNFTTAQLEAWNAAYTPKNKAFQEAKLEGKERIKWQYQRYVKDYLRCVASVDDNIGRLLKYLDDSGLAKDTMVIYSSDQGWYLGEHGWYDKRWMYEESFRTPLVVRWPGVIKEGSVNKDFVSNLDFAQTFLDIADVSKIPDPMQGHSLVPIFKGKTPEDWRKSFYYHYYEFPGAHSVRRHYGVRKDQYKLIHFYNLNAWELFDLKKDPNELKSVYSQPDYQEVVKDLKVELNELRKKYKVPEDTRPVKRVNRKPKKQEPAKKNK
;
A
#
# COMPACT_ATOMS: atom_id res chain seq x y z
N MET A 1 -0.81 70.02 -49.53
CA MET A 1 -0.75 69.37 -48.22
C MET A 1 -1.18 67.94 -48.40
N LYS A 2 -0.22 67.03 -48.35
CA LYS A 2 -0.50 65.58 -48.44
C LYS A 2 -0.44 64.96 -47.03
N THR A 3 -1.58 64.53 -46.53
CA THR A 3 -1.71 63.93 -45.20
C THR A 3 -1.31 62.44 -45.32
N ILE A 4 -0.22 62.05 -44.63
CA ILE A 4 0.25 60.65 -44.52
C ILE A 4 -0.47 60.03 -43.32
N VAL A 5 -1.32 59.08 -43.57
CA VAL A 5 -1.94 58.23 -42.50
C VAL A 5 -1.00 57.05 -42.24
N ILE A 6 -0.39 57.05 -41.06
CA ILE A 6 0.43 55.95 -40.58
C ILE A 6 -0.50 54.92 -39.91
N LEU A 7 -0.71 53.76 -40.53
CA LEU A 7 -1.46 52.64 -39.97
C LEU A 7 -0.51 51.84 -39.06
N LEU A 8 -0.65 51.97 -37.72
CA LEU A 8 0.03 51.15 -36.74
C LEU A 8 -0.69 49.80 -36.64
N THR A 9 -0.15 48.76 -37.25
CA THR A 9 -0.60 47.36 -37.05
C THR A 9 -0.04 46.84 -35.73
N LEU A 10 -0.89 46.79 -34.69
CA LEU A 10 -0.60 46.10 -33.44
C LEU A 10 -0.61 44.54 -33.68
N LEU A 11 0.58 43.96 -33.77
CA LEU A 11 0.75 42.53 -33.81
C LEU A 11 0.55 41.96 -32.38
N THR A 12 -0.66 41.54 -32.04
CA THR A 12 -0.93 40.78 -30.82
C THR A 12 -0.31 39.39 -30.95
N ILE A 13 0.88 39.17 -30.39
CA ILE A 13 1.45 37.86 -30.19
C ILE A 13 0.60 37.18 -29.10
N ALA A 14 -0.35 36.34 -29.51
CA ALA A 14 -1.01 35.42 -28.61
C ALA A 14 0.05 34.45 -28.10
N ILE A 15 0.62 34.70 -26.93
CA ILE A 15 1.43 33.75 -26.22
C ILE A 15 0.45 32.60 -25.80
N ASN A 16 0.43 31.58 -26.61
CA ASN A 16 -0.31 30.35 -26.28
C ASN A 16 0.43 29.69 -25.11
N THR A 17 0.17 30.18 -23.88
CA THR A 17 0.65 29.51 -22.67
C THR A 17 -0.13 28.21 -22.53
N GLN A 18 0.32 27.17 -23.22
CA GLN A 18 -0.14 25.80 -22.93
C GLN A 18 0.08 25.58 -21.44
N ALA A 19 -0.99 25.33 -20.69
CA ALA A 19 -0.90 25.11 -19.25
C ALA A 19 0.19 24.08 -18.96
N LYS A 20 1.16 24.45 -18.13
CA LYS A 20 2.28 23.58 -17.79
C LYS A 20 1.74 22.32 -17.15
N ARG A 21 2.01 21.17 -17.77
CA ARG A 21 1.61 19.86 -17.20
C ARG A 21 2.25 19.66 -15.83
N PRO A 22 1.48 19.24 -14.81
CA PRO A 22 2.01 19.14 -13.45
C PRO A 22 3.04 18.02 -13.34
N ASN A 23 3.95 18.17 -12.41
CA ASN A 23 4.78 17.08 -11.90
C ASN A 23 3.92 16.15 -11.04
N ILE A 24 4.32 14.89 -10.94
CA ILE A 24 3.68 13.90 -10.08
C ILE A 24 4.75 13.26 -9.18
N LEU A 25 4.59 13.42 -7.87
CA LEU A 25 5.34 12.69 -6.86
C LEU A 25 4.41 11.66 -6.22
N PHE A 26 4.62 10.37 -6.55
CA PHE A 26 3.89 9.26 -5.97
C PHE A 26 4.72 8.61 -4.87
N ILE A 27 4.40 8.91 -3.63
CA ILE A 27 4.99 8.32 -2.43
C ILE A 27 4.19 7.07 -2.10
N PHE A 28 4.85 5.94 -2.05
CA PHE A 28 4.22 4.65 -1.94
C PHE A 28 4.91 3.77 -0.90
N THR A 29 4.14 3.16 -0.03
CA THR A 29 4.61 2.32 1.06
C THR A 29 4.20 0.87 0.86
N ASP A 30 4.76 -0.01 1.69
CA ASP A 30 4.49 -1.44 1.69
C ASP A 30 3.88 -1.84 3.03
N ASP A 31 2.63 -2.31 3.01
CA ASP A 31 1.90 -2.75 4.20
C ASP A 31 1.51 -1.63 5.18
N HIS A 32 1.20 -0.41 4.72
CA HIS A 32 0.76 0.65 5.62
C HIS A 32 -0.76 0.67 5.78
N GLY A 33 -1.24 0.14 6.89
CA GLY A 33 -2.65 0.18 7.27
C GLY A 33 -3.12 1.60 7.58
N TYR A 34 -4.30 2.01 7.07
CA TYR A 34 -4.86 3.34 7.31
C TYR A 34 -5.08 3.63 8.81
N GLN A 35 -5.27 2.59 9.64
CA GLN A 35 -5.43 2.69 11.10
C GLN A 35 -4.17 3.22 11.80
N ALA A 36 -3.02 3.27 11.13
CA ALA A 36 -1.78 3.83 11.66
C ALA A 36 -1.55 5.29 11.25
N ILE A 37 -2.52 5.95 10.60
CA ILE A 37 -2.41 7.32 10.10
C ILE A 37 -3.35 8.23 10.88
N SER A 38 -2.84 9.32 11.46
CA SER A 38 -3.64 10.20 12.32
C SER A 38 -4.76 10.92 11.59
N SER A 39 -4.60 11.30 10.33
CA SER A 39 -5.69 11.89 9.53
C SER A 39 -6.84 10.92 9.24
N TYR A 40 -6.65 9.61 9.40
CA TYR A 40 -7.72 8.60 9.37
C TYR A 40 -8.30 8.29 10.76
N GLY A 41 -7.96 9.06 11.77
CA GLY A 41 -8.47 8.90 13.13
C GLY A 41 -7.65 7.97 14.03
N SER A 42 -6.42 7.61 13.64
CA SER A 42 -5.54 6.82 14.51
C SER A 42 -5.24 7.57 15.81
N ASN A 43 -5.47 6.89 16.93
CA ASN A 43 -5.04 7.32 18.26
C ASN A 43 -3.73 6.64 18.71
N ARG A 44 -3.13 5.79 17.86
CA ARG A 44 -1.93 4.99 18.16
C ARG A 44 -0.66 5.66 17.68
N ASN A 45 -0.76 6.54 16.68
CA ASN A 45 0.39 7.15 16.03
C ASN A 45 0.08 8.61 15.63
N LYS A 46 1.15 9.37 15.41
CA LYS A 46 1.08 10.70 14.80
C LYS A 46 1.87 10.68 13.50
N THR A 47 1.24 11.15 12.43
CA THR A 47 1.81 11.20 11.09
C THR A 47 1.66 12.60 10.49
N PRO A 48 2.31 13.63 11.10
CA PRO A 48 2.05 15.04 10.77
C PRO A 48 2.34 15.37 9.31
N ASN A 49 3.27 14.69 8.65
CA ASN A 49 3.62 14.97 7.27
C ASN A 49 2.64 14.31 6.27
N ILE A 50 2.14 13.12 6.58
CA ILE A 50 1.04 12.50 5.82
C ILE A 50 -0.24 13.32 6.02
N ASP A 51 -0.50 13.75 7.26
CA ASP A 51 -1.66 14.60 7.59
C ASP A 51 -1.61 15.96 6.88
N ARG A 52 -0.41 16.51 6.64
CA ARG A 52 -0.22 17.71 5.85
C ARG A 52 -0.69 17.50 4.40
N ILE A 53 -0.37 16.36 3.77
CA ILE A 53 -0.87 16.05 2.42
C ILE A 53 -2.40 16.00 2.41
N ALA A 54 -3.02 15.43 3.45
CA ALA A 54 -4.47 15.34 3.56
C ALA A 54 -5.13 16.71 3.82
N SER A 55 -4.55 17.53 4.71
CA SER A 55 -5.10 18.84 5.08
C SER A 55 -4.92 19.91 3.98
N GLU A 56 -3.83 19.85 3.23
CA GLU A 56 -3.57 20.69 2.06
C GLU A 56 -4.16 20.10 0.75
N GLY A 57 -4.94 19.02 0.86
CA GLY A 57 -5.48 18.28 -0.26
C GLY A 57 -6.77 17.52 0.05
N MET A 58 -6.85 16.27 -0.37
CA MET A 58 -8.01 15.40 -0.23
C MET A 58 -7.62 14.06 0.40
N ARG A 59 -8.42 13.61 1.38
CA ARG A 59 -8.39 12.24 1.92
C ARG A 59 -9.50 11.40 1.30
N PHE A 60 -9.19 10.17 0.93
CA PHE A 60 -10.15 9.19 0.45
C PHE A 60 -10.48 8.17 1.52
N ASP A 61 -11.74 8.07 1.92
CA ASP A 61 -12.17 7.11 2.95
C ASP A 61 -12.35 5.69 2.41
N ASN A 62 -12.55 5.52 1.10
CA ASN A 62 -12.87 4.24 0.46
C ASN A 62 -11.93 3.94 -0.73
N CYS A 63 -10.63 3.88 -0.46
CA CYS A 63 -9.67 3.38 -1.45
C CYS A 63 -9.40 1.89 -1.23
N PHE A 64 -9.65 1.07 -2.25
CA PHE A 64 -9.55 -0.39 -2.16
C PHE A 64 -8.50 -0.95 -3.11
N VAL A 65 -8.00 -2.13 -2.80
CA VAL A 65 -7.09 -2.87 -3.67
C VAL A 65 -7.77 -4.09 -4.28
N THR A 66 -7.44 -4.42 -5.51
CA THR A 66 -8.05 -5.54 -6.22
C THR A 66 -7.52 -6.91 -5.80
N ASN A 67 -6.34 -6.93 -5.17
CA ASN A 67 -5.65 -8.12 -4.66
C ASN A 67 -4.68 -7.67 -3.56
N ALA A 68 -4.99 -7.95 -2.29
CA ALA A 68 -4.28 -7.42 -1.12
C ALA A 68 -2.97 -8.19 -0.85
N ILE A 69 -2.03 -8.13 -1.79
CA ILE A 69 -0.68 -8.69 -1.67
C ILE A 69 0.30 -7.88 -2.56
N CYS A 70 1.50 -7.63 -2.05
CA CYS A 70 2.46 -6.65 -2.57
C CYS A 70 2.67 -6.66 -4.09
N GLY A 71 3.26 -7.75 -4.65
CA GLY A 71 3.60 -7.82 -6.07
C GLY A 71 2.38 -7.68 -6.98
N PRO A 72 1.29 -8.43 -6.76
CA PRO A 72 0.04 -8.28 -7.51
C PRO A 72 -0.53 -6.85 -7.49
N SER A 73 -0.61 -6.20 -6.31
CA SER A 73 -1.09 -4.83 -6.22
C SER A 73 -0.21 -3.84 -6.99
N ARG A 74 1.12 -3.98 -6.91
CA ARG A 74 2.08 -3.16 -7.66
C ARG A 74 1.94 -3.34 -9.17
N ALA A 75 1.73 -4.58 -9.65
CA ALA A 75 1.45 -4.86 -11.05
C ALA A 75 0.13 -4.24 -11.53
N VAL A 76 -0.92 -4.24 -10.68
CA VAL A 76 -2.19 -3.56 -10.95
C VAL A 76 -2.00 -2.06 -11.14
N ILE A 77 -1.24 -1.41 -10.25
CA ILE A 77 -0.93 0.03 -10.34
C ILE A 77 -0.22 0.36 -11.65
N LEU A 78 0.77 -0.43 -12.06
CA LEU A 78 1.52 -0.17 -13.29
C LEU A 78 0.69 -0.33 -14.56
N THR A 79 -0.22 -1.32 -14.58
CA THR A 79 -0.94 -1.74 -15.77
C THR A 79 -2.36 -1.21 -15.88
N GLY A 80 -2.97 -0.75 -14.77
CA GLY A 80 -4.39 -0.43 -14.70
C GLY A 80 -5.30 -1.63 -14.95
N LYS A 81 -4.80 -2.86 -14.72
CA LYS A 81 -5.51 -4.12 -14.98
C LYS A 81 -5.51 -5.04 -13.78
N HIS A 82 -6.60 -5.78 -13.59
CA HIS A 82 -6.67 -6.83 -12.55
C HIS A 82 -5.60 -7.89 -12.76
N SER A 83 -5.20 -8.54 -11.66
CA SER A 83 -4.11 -9.53 -11.61
C SER A 83 -4.23 -10.67 -12.64
N HIS A 84 -5.44 -11.13 -12.95
CA HIS A 84 -5.68 -12.19 -13.96
C HIS A 84 -5.42 -11.72 -15.40
N LEU A 85 -5.50 -10.42 -15.68
CA LEU A 85 -5.22 -9.86 -17.01
C LEU A 85 -3.77 -9.41 -17.17
N ASN A 86 -3.14 -8.89 -16.11
CA ASN A 86 -1.73 -8.53 -16.16
C ASN A 86 -0.78 -9.72 -15.89
N GLY A 87 -1.33 -10.91 -15.56
CA GLY A 87 -0.58 -12.14 -15.35
C GLY A 87 0.14 -12.25 -13.99
N PHE A 88 0.03 -11.23 -13.11
CA PHE A 88 0.72 -11.24 -11.81
C PHE A 88 -0.28 -11.49 -10.66
N MET A 89 -0.69 -12.74 -10.48
CA MET A 89 -1.72 -13.12 -9.51
C MET A 89 -1.19 -13.42 -8.11
N THR A 90 0.08 -13.82 -7.99
CA THR A 90 0.71 -14.24 -6.72
C THR A 90 2.14 -13.70 -6.65
N ASN A 91 2.71 -13.60 -5.44
CA ASN A 91 4.12 -13.23 -5.28
C ASN A 91 5.10 -14.26 -5.90
N GLY A 92 4.60 -15.41 -6.32
CA GLY A 92 5.37 -16.41 -7.08
C GLY A 92 5.62 -16.02 -8.54
N ASN A 93 4.76 -15.19 -9.14
CA ASN A 93 4.86 -14.78 -10.54
C ASN A 93 6.06 -13.85 -10.79
N ARG A 94 6.43 -13.70 -12.07
CA ARG A 94 7.36 -12.70 -12.59
C ARG A 94 6.56 -11.76 -13.48
N PHE A 95 6.76 -10.46 -13.31
CA PHE A 95 6.08 -9.45 -14.13
C PHE A 95 6.66 -9.43 -15.55
N ASP A 96 5.78 -9.47 -16.53
CA ASP A 96 6.16 -9.26 -17.92
C ASP A 96 6.33 -7.75 -18.17
N GLY A 97 7.56 -7.30 -18.16
CA GLY A 97 7.92 -5.90 -18.40
C GLY A 97 7.69 -5.44 -19.85
N SER A 98 7.36 -6.33 -20.81
CA SER A 98 7.05 -5.94 -22.19
C SER A 98 5.67 -5.32 -22.35
N GLN A 99 4.72 -5.68 -21.46
CA GLN A 99 3.34 -5.20 -21.54
C GLN A 99 3.24 -3.67 -21.35
N GLN A 100 2.11 -3.10 -21.75
CA GLN A 100 1.80 -1.69 -21.59
C GLN A 100 1.72 -1.32 -20.10
N THR A 101 2.43 -0.26 -19.72
CA THR A 101 2.38 0.33 -18.36
C THR A 101 2.26 1.86 -18.48
N PHE A 102 1.70 2.50 -17.44
CA PHE A 102 1.54 3.94 -17.47
C PHE A 102 2.86 4.73 -17.62
N PRO A 103 4.00 4.33 -17.01
CA PRO A 103 5.25 5.07 -17.20
C PRO A 103 5.71 5.09 -18.66
N LYS A 104 5.56 3.97 -19.40
CA LYS A 104 5.89 3.92 -20.83
C LYS A 104 5.08 4.92 -21.66
N LEU A 105 3.78 5.04 -21.38
CA LEU A 105 2.89 5.97 -22.08
C LEU A 105 3.17 7.43 -21.70
N MET A 106 3.48 7.70 -20.44
CA MET A 106 3.88 9.04 -19.98
C MET A 106 5.18 9.51 -20.60
N ARG A 107 6.19 8.65 -20.75
CA ARG A 107 7.43 8.97 -21.48
C ARG A 107 7.15 9.39 -22.92
N GLN A 108 6.26 8.71 -23.62
CA GLN A 108 5.85 9.09 -24.98
C GLN A 108 5.23 10.51 -25.06
N LYS A 109 4.70 10.98 -23.93
CA LYS A 109 4.18 12.35 -23.77
C LYS A 109 5.20 13.36 -23.22
N GLY A 110 6.47 12.95 -23.12
CA GLY A 110 7.58 13.81 -22.69
C GLY A 110 7.70 14.00 -21.17
N TYR A 111 7.07 13.16 -20.37
CA TYR A 111 7.40 13.07 -18.94
C TYR A 111 8.74 12.37 -18.75
N GLN A 112 9.53 12.86 -17.81
CA GLN A 112 10.62 12.07 -17.25
C GLN A 112 10.08 11.15 -16.18
N THR A 113 10.52 9.90 -16.16
CA THR A 113 9.99 8.89 -15.26
C THR A 113 11.11 8.29 -14.41
N ALA A 114 10.93 8.26 -13.10
CA ALA A 114 11.89 7.62 -12.21
C ALA A 114 11.21 6.79 -11.12
N VAL A 115 11.89 5.73 -10.65
CA VAL A 115 11.44 4.91 -9.51
C VAL A 115 12.59 4.55 -8.60
N PHE A 116 12.43 4.82 -7.30
CA PHE A 116 13.40 4.48 -6.26
C PHE A 116 12.74 3.68 -5.13
N GLY A 117 13.40 2.58 -4.71
CA GLY A 117 12.99 1.78 -3.58
C GLY A 117 12.41 0.41 -3.91
N LYS A 118 11.31 0.02 -3.27
CA LYS A 118 10.78 -1.33 -3.40
C LYS A 118 10.06 -1.55 -4.73
N TRP A 119 10.57 -2.49 -5.53
CA TRP A 119 9.95 -2.91 -6.80
C TRP A 119 9.11 -4.19 -6.65
N HIS A 120 9.73 -5.27 -6.20
CA HIS A 120 9.13 -6.56 -5.85
C HIS A 120 8.33 -7.25 -6.98
N LEU A 121 8.70 -7.05 -8.23
CA LEU A 121 8.06 -7.66 -9.40
C LEU A 121 8.90 -8.74 -10.09
N LYS A 122 10.07 -9.09 -9.53
CA LYS A 122 11.00 -10.10 -10.05
C LYS A 122 11.53 -9.85 -11.48
N SER A 123 11.24 -8.69 -12.03
CA SER A 123 11.79 -8.17 -13.30
C SER A 123 12.44 -6.82 -13.03
N ASP A 124 13.26 -6.37 -13.94
CA ASP A 124 13.77 -5.01 -13.88
C ASP A 124 12.68 -4.01 -14.25
N PRO A 125 12.71 -2.77 -13.72
CA PRO A 125 11.79 -1.72 -14.12
C PRO A 125 11.88 -1.42 -15.61
N THR A 126 10.74 -1.25 -16.26
CA THR A 126 10.66 -0.83 -17.67
C THR A 126 9.74 0.38 -17.81
N GLY A 127 10.11 1.31 -18.70
CA GLY A 127 9.36 2.56 -18.89
C GLY A 127 9.78 3.66 -17.93
N PHE A 128 10.90 3.52 -17.24
CA PHE A 128 11.53 4.54 -16.43
C PHE A 128 12.86 4.97 -17.06
N ASP A 129 13.16 6.27 -16.97
CA ASP A 129 14.41 6.86 -17.43
C ASP A 129 15.52 6.65 -16.41
N ASP A 130 15.19 6.59 -15.13
CA ASP A 130 16.11 6.29 -14.03
C ASP A 130 15.44 5.41 -12.97
N TRP A 131 16.22 4.49 -12.40
CA TRP A 131 15.71 3.61 -11.35
C TRP A 131 16.81 3.01 -10.49
N LYS A 132 16.55 2.94 -9.17
CA LYS A 132 17.36 2.17 -8.22
C LYS A 132 16.42 1.45 -7.28
N VAL A 133 16.40 0.11 -7.34
CA VAL A 133 15.39 -0.69 -6.66
C VAL A 133 15.97 -1.75 -5.73
N LEU A 134 15.23 -2.06 -4.67
CA LEU A 134 15.56 -3.12 -3.74
C LEU A 134 15.46 -4.50 -4.41
N LEU A 135 16.33 -5.41 -4.05
CA LEU A 135 16.25 -6.82 -4.43
C LEU A 135 15.18 -7.53 -3.57
N GLY A 136 14.16 -8.09 -4.21
CA GLY A 136 13.06 -8.78 -3.53
C GLY A 136 12.34 -7.87 -2.53
N GLN A 137 12.27 -8.27 -1.25
CA GLN A 137 11.69 -7.47 -0.17
C GLN A 137 12.64 -6.38 0.35
N GLY A 138 13.93 -6.53 0.14
CA GLY A 138 14.97 -5.68 0.71
C GLY A 138 15.11 -5.79 2.25
N PRO A 139 16.28 -5.57 2.82
CA PRO A 139 16.47 -5.39 4.26
C PRO A 139 16.13 -3.96 4.68
N TYR A 140 15.99 -3.72 5.98
CA TYR A 140 15.78 -2.37 6.54
C TYR A 140 17.09 -1.57 6.68
N TYR A 141 18.23 -2.25 6.78
CA TYR A 141 19.54 -1.64 6.92
C TYR A 141 20.48 -2.15 5.85
N ASN A 142 21.31 -1.26 5.33
CA ASN A 142 22.39 -1.55 4.39
C ASN A 142 21.92 -2.34 3.15
N PRO A 143 20.88 -1.87 2.43
CA PRO A 143 20.28 -2.61 1.34
C PRO A 143 21.20 -2.74 0.13
N PRO A 144 21.22 -3.91 -0.53
CA PRO A 144 21.66 -3.98 -1.92
C PRO A 144 20.57 -3.33 -2.79
N MET A 145 20.97 -2.33 -3.57
CA MET A 145 20.12 -1.63 -4.55
C MET A 145 20.60 -1.98 -5.96
N LYS A 146 19.66 -2.36 -6.83
CA LYS A 146 19.92 -2.64 -8.25
C LYS A 146 19.56 -1.43 -9.10
N SER A 147 20.40 -1.09 -10.06
CA SER A 147 20.18 -0.12 -11.13
C SER A 147 20.61 -0.71 -12.48
N GLU A 148 20.59 0.07 -13.56
CA GLU A 148 21.14 -0.33 -14.85
C GLU A 148 22.65 -0.61 -14.78
N GLU A 149 23.38 0.09 -13.90
CA GLU A 149 24.82 -0.10 -13.67
C GLU A 149 25.16 -1.38 -12.88
N GLY A 150 24.16 -2.11 -12.38
CA GLY A 150 24.34 -3.30 -11.56
C GLY A 150 23.82 -3.12 -10.13
N THR A 151 24.33 -3.96 -9.21
CA THR A 151 23.90 -3.95 -7.80
C THR A 151 24.99 -3.40 -6.91
N LYS A 152 24.64 -2.39 -6.09
CA LYS A 152 25.55 -1.81 -5.09
C LYS A 152 24.88 -1.86 -3.71
N LYS A 153 25.65 -2.22 -2.68
CA LYS A 153 25.19 -2.11 -1.28
C LYS A 153 25.38 -0.67 -0.83
N ILE A 154 24.33 -0.09 -0.25
CA ILE A 154 24.34 1.27 0.30
C ILE A 154 24.24 1.15 1.81
N GLU A 155 25.17 1.74 2.56
CA GLU A 155 25.15 1.76 4.01
C GLU A 155 24.12 2.78 4.50
N GLY A 156 23.33 2.40 5.52
CA GLY A 156 22.35 3.26 6.15
C GLY A 156 21.00 2.59 6.34
N TYR A 157 20.01 3.38 6.77
CA TYR A 157 18.63 2.94 6.94
C TYR A 157 17.87 3.05 5.61
N THR A 158 17.19 1.98 5.21
CA THR A 158 16.61 1.86 3.87
C THR A 158 15.57 2.94 3.55
N THR A 159 14.78 3.38 4.53
CA THR A 159 13.78 4.44 4.32
C THR A 159 14.46 5.77 3.99
N ASP A 160 15.56 6.09 4.68
CA ASP A 160 16.33 7.31 4.44
C ASP A 160 17.03 7.26 3.08
N ILE A 161 17.67 6.12 2.76
CA ILE A 161 18.35 5.90 1.48
C ILE A 161 17.39 6.11 0.29
N ILE A 162 16.15 5.58 0.37
CA ILE A 162 15.16 5.75 -0.70
C ILE A 162 14.80 7.23 -0.87
N THR A 163 14.65 7.95 0.24
CA THR A 163 14.39 9.40 0.20
C THR A 163 15.58 10.18 -0.33
N ASP A 164 16.79 9.82 0.08
CA ASP A 164 18.03 10.47 -0.42
C ASP A 164 18.15 10.33 -1.93
N LEU A 165 17.99 9.13 -2.47
CA LEU A 165 17.98 8.88 -3.91
C LEU A 165 16.89 9.69 -4.64
N THR A 166 15.71 9.78 -4.05
CA THR A 166 14.60 10.59 -4.57
C THR A 166 14.94 12.07 -4.60
N LEU A 167 15.54 12.60 -3.52
CA LEU A 167 15.97 14.00 -3.42
C LEU A 167 17.16 14.30 -4.33
N GLU A 168 18.13 13.40 -4.45
CA GLU A 168 19.25 13.54 -5.38
C GLU A 168 18.75 13.68 -6.82
N TRP A 169 17.82 12.82 -7.22
CA TRP A 169 17.22 12.90 -8.54
C TRP A 169 16.45 14.21 -8.77
N LEU A 170 15.67 14.65 -7.81
CA LEU A 170 14.94 15.92 -7.87
C LEU A 170 15.87 17.12 -7.99
N LYS A 171 17.03 17.10 -7.31
CA LYS A 171 18.02 18.20 -7.31
C LYS A 171 18.82 18.31 -8.62
N GLY A 172 19.28 17.19 -9.13
CA GLY A 172 20.26 17.17 -10.22
C GLY A 172 20.13 16.05 -11.25
N GLY A 173 19.28 15.02 -11.00
CA GLY A 173 19.12 13.88 -11.89
C GLY A 173 18.11 14.07 -13.01
N ARG A 174 17.34 15.17 -13.01
CA ARG A 174 16.27 15.42 -13.98
C ARG A 174 16.55 16.66 -14.85
N GLU A 175 15.95 16.70 -16.03
CA GLU A 175 15.86 17.91 -16.86
C GLU A 175 14.79 18.82 -16.26
N LYS A 176 15.18 20.08 -15.91
CA LYS A 176 14.30 20.99 -15.14
C LYS A 176 13.10 21.48 -15.92
N ASP A 177 13.17 21.51 -17.24
CA ASP A 177 12.14 22.01 -18.12
C ASP A 177 11.07 20.99 -18.50
N LYS A 178 11.27 19.73 -18.15
CA LYS A 178 10.30 18.65 -18.40
C LYS A 178 9.49 18.33 -17.15
N PRO A 179 8.20 17.99 -17.28
CA PRO A 179 7.43 17.45 -16.18
C PRO A 179 7.94 16.06 -15.81
N PHE A 180 7.75 15.66 -14.56
CA PHE A 180 8.18 14.34 -14.09
C PHE A 180 7.04 13.52 -13.47
N MET A 181 7.18 12.21 -13.57
CA MET A 181 6.49 11.18 -12.80
C MET A 181 7.52 10.42 -11.97
N LEU A 182 7.55 10.68 -10.67
CA LEU A 182 8.52 10.14 -9.73
C LEU A 182 7.84 9.24 -8.71
N MET A 183 8.25 7.97 -8.64
CA MET A 183 7.77 6.99 -7.67
C MET A 183 8.81 6.80 -6.56
N CYS A 184 8.50 7.30 -5.36
CA CYS A 184 9.27 7.04 -4.14
C CYS A 184 8.62 5.88 -3.39
N GLN A 185 9.21 4.68 -3.47
CA GLN A 185 8.59 3.44 -2.98
C GLN A 185 9.31 2.90 -1.75
N HIS A 186 8.81 3.25 -0.56
CA HIS A 186 9.35 2.74 0.69
C HIS A 186 9.06 1.25 0.90
N LYS A 187 10.03 0.54 1.48
CA LYS A 187 9.83 -0.81 2.01
C LYS A 187 9.00 -0.79 3.30
N ALA A 188 9.24 0.22 4.14
CA ALA A 188 8.53 0.36 5.41
C ALA A 188 7.04 0.66 5.19
N PRO A 189 6.17 0.18 6.10
CA PRO A 189 6.43 -0.60 7.30
C PRO A 189 6.32 -2.14 7.14
N HIS A 190 6.72 -2.74 6.01
CA HIS A 190 6.67 -4.19 5.80
C HIS A 190 7.43 -4.99 6.88
N ARG A 191 6.97 -6.22 7.16
CA ARG A 191 7.66 -7.20 8.02
C ARG A 191 9.15 -7.32 7.65
N ASN A 192 10.15 -7.38 8.58
CA ASN A 192 10.04 -7.60 10.05
C ASN A 192 10.08 -6.32 10.90
N TRP A 193 9.65 -5.19 10.45
CA TRP A 193 9.51 -3.93 11.22
C TRP A 193 10.76 -3.58 12.02
N GLN A 194 11.89 -3.35 11.38
CA GLN A 194 13.10 -2.86 12.04
C GLN A 194 13.07 -1.33 12.02
N PRO A 195 12.91 -0.66 13.18
CA PRO A 195 12.84 0.80 13.24
C PRO A 195 14.12 1.47 12.79
N GLY A 196 13.99 2.71 12.33
CA GLY A 196 15.14 3.58 12.09
C GLY A 196 15.87 3.96 13.38
N PRO A 197 17.12 4.39 13.29
CA PRO A 197 17.96 4.67 14.45
C PRO A 197 17.33 5.70 15.41
N ASP A 198 16.63 6.71 14.88
CA ASP A 198 16.00 7.78 15.66
C ASP A 198 14.71 7.34 16.40
N HIS A 199 14.18 6.16 16.05
CA HIS A 199 12.90 5.69 16.57
C HIS A 199 12.99 4.43 17.44
N LEU A 200 14.19 3.92 17.77
CA LEU A 200 14.40 2.64 18.47
C LEU A 200 13.71 2.57 19.84
N ASN A 201 13.55 3.71 20.51
CA ASN A 201 12.94 3.80 21.85
C ASN A 201 11.59 4.52 21.85
N MET A 202 11.09 4.97 20.70
CA MET A 202 9.77 5.60 20.58
C MET A 202 8.69 4.67 21.15
N TYR A 203 7.75 5.20 21.92
CA TYR A 203 6.65 4.46 22.56
C TYR A 203 7.04 3.45 23.65
N ASP A 204 8.26 3.45 24.19
CA ASP A 204 8.64 2.52 25.27
C ASP A 204 7.74 2.68 26.50
N ASP A 205 7.42 3.93 26.87
CA ASP A 205 6.65 4.27 28.06
C ASP A 205 5.11 4.31 27.82
N ILE A 206 4.64 3.86 26.65
CA ILE A 206 3.23 3.89 26.28
C ILE A 206 2.72 2.47 26.09
N GLU A 207 1.58 2.14 26.68
CA GLU A 207 0.83 0.94 26.31
C GLU A 207 -0.09 1.26 25.11
N MET A 208 0.10 0.55 24.00
CA MET A 208 -0.75 0.70 22.82
C MET A 208 -2.12 0.09 23.07
N PRO A 209 -3.22 0.77 22.68
CA PRO A 209 -4.56 0.25 22.85
C PRO A 209 -4.76 -1.02 22.00
N TYR A 210 -5.45 -2.00 22.56
CA TYR A 210 -5.85 -3.20 21.84
C TYR A 210 -7.07 -2.90 20.98
N PRO A 211 -7.15 -3.44 19.74
CA PRO A 211 -8.39 -3.41 18.98
C PRO A 211 -9.53 -4.13 19.72
N GLU A 212 -10.77 -3.69 19.52
CA GLU A 212 -11.94 -4.37 20.10
C GLU A 212 -12.02 -5.84 19.70
N THR A 213 -11.57 -6.17 18.50
CA THR A 213 -11.56 -7.51 17.93
C THR A 213 -10.30 -8.32 18.26
N PHE A 214 -9.42 -7.84 19.14
CA PHE A 214 -8.13 -8.49 19.42
C PHE A 214 -8.24 -9.93 19.91
N TRP A 215 -9.31 -10.24 20.67
CA TRP A 215 -9.58 -11.56 21.23
C TRP A 215 -10.66 -12.32 20.45
N ASP A 216 -10.77 -12.07 19.15
CA ASP A 216 -11.72 -12.76 18.28
C ASP A 216 -11.50 -14.27 18.26
N ASP A 217 -12.60 -15.03 18.43
CA ASP A 217 -12.59 -16.50 18.46
C ASP A 217 -12.98 -17.14 17.11
N TYR A 218 -13.22 -16.31 16.09
CA TYR A 218 -13.58 -16.66 14.71
C TYR A 218 -14.92 -17.40 14.56
N LYS A 219 -15.75 -17.49 15.62
CA LYS A 219 -17.07 -18.07 15.54
C LYS A 219 -18.00 -17.22 14.69
N GLY A 220 -18.94 -17.90 14.00
CA GLY A 220 -19.92 -17.21 13.14
C GLY A 220 -19.37 -16.82 11.76
N ARG A 221 -18.19 -17.29 11.39
CA ARG A 221 -17.60 -17.17 10.05
C ARG A 221 -17.25 -18.55 9.47
N SER A 222 -16.77 -18.59 8.23
CA SER A 222 -16.30 -19.82 7.60
C SER A 222 -15.00 -20.34 8.27
N GLU A 223 -14.64 -21.59 8.04
CA GLU A 223 -13.38 -22.14 8.54
C GLU A 223 -12.12 -21.43 8.01
N ALA A 224 -12.27 -20.58 6.98
CA ALA A 224 -11.17 -19.80 6.45
C ALA A 224 -10.51 -18.95 7.55
N ALA A 225 -11.33 -18.26 8.38
CA ALA A 225 -10.86 -17.41 9.47
C ALA A 225 -10.10 -18.20 10.56
N ALA A 226 -10.50 -19.43 10.85
CA ALA A 226 -9.86 -20.27 11.87
C ALA A 226 -8.62 -21.01 11.37
N THR A 227 -8.44 -21.19 10.05
CA THR A 227 -7.38 -22.05 9.47
C THR A 227 -6.17 -21.30 8.92
N GLN A 228 -6.19 -19.97 8.96
CA GLN A 228 -5.06 -19.13 8.58
C GLN A 228 -3.88 -19.25 9.59
N THR A 229 -2.70 -18.76 9.18
CA THR A 229 -1.48 -18.78 10.02
C THR A 229 -0.85 -17.40 10.14
N MET A 230 -1.67 -16.40 10.58
CA MET A 230 -1.24 -15.01 10.76
C MET A 230 -1.67 -14.41 12.11
N THR A 231 -1.84 -15.26 13.14
CA THR A 231 -2.18 -14.77 14.48
C THR A 231 -0.95 -14.24 15.22
N ILE A 232 -1.12 -13.16 15.96
CA ILE A 232 -0.09 -12.61 16.87
C ILE A 232 0.31 -13.66 17.91
N ALA A 233 -0.66 -14.41 18.41
CA ALA A 233 -0.45 -15.42 19.44
C ALA A 233 0.55 -16.53 19.04
N ASN A 234 0.52 -16.99 17.76
CA ASN A 234 1.20 -18.23 17.38
C ASN A 234 2.17 -18.10 16.20
N HIS A 235 2.15 -17.00 15.45
CA HIS A 235 2.81 -16.97 14.14
C HIS A 235 3.87 -15.86 13.98
N LEU A 236 4.03 -14.99 14.98
CA LEU A 236 5.16 -14.08 15.04
C LEU A 236 6.44 -14.86 15.33
N SER A 237 7.46 -14.64 14.52
CA SER A 237 8.77 -15.28 14.70
C SER A 237 9.64 -14.53 15.71
N ALA A 238 10.74 -15.15 16.17
CA ALA A 238 11.73 -14.48 16.99
C ALA A 238 12.35 -13.24 16.31
N ASN A 239 12.45 -13.24 14.97
CA ASN A 239 12.90 -12.07 14.22
C ASN A 239 11.87 -10.93 14.24
N ASP A 240 10.58 -11.27 14.15
CA ASP A 240 9.50 -10.28 14.25
C ASP A 240 9.47 -9.61 15.62
N LEU A 241 9.76 -10.37 16.66
CA LEU A 241 9.81 -9.93 18.05
C LEU A 241 11.16 -9.35 18.47
N LYS A 242 12.14 -9.23 17.55
CA LYS A 242 13.52 -8.73 17.81
C LYS A 242 14.29 -9.51 18.87
N LEU A 243 13.95 -10.78 19.04
CA LEU A 243 14.66 -11.67 19.98
C LEU A 243 15.97 -12.20 19.39
N ASN A 244 16.15 -12.15 18.08
CA ASN A 244 17.40 -12.45 17.39
C ASN A 244 18.12 -11.16 16.98
N GLN A 245 19.46 -11.21 16.98
CA GLN A 245 20.27 -10.09 16.48
C GLN A 245 20.13 -9.95 14.94
N PRO A 246 20.10 -8.72 14.41
CA PRO A 246 20.16 -8.46 12.99
C PRO A 246 21.50 -8.90 12.38
N LYS A 247 21.46 -9.40 11.13
CA LYS A 247 22.67 -9.93 10.48
C LYS A 247 23.42 -8.94 9.59
N ASN A 248 22.77 -7.85 9.17
CA ASN A 248 23.32 -6.95 8.14
C ASN A 248 23.76 -5.60 8.69
N PHE A 249 23.90 -5.46 9.99
CA PHE A 249 24.23 -4.21 10.66
C PHE A 249 25.74 -3.99 10.68
N THR A 250 26.16 -2.73 10.64
CA THR A 250 27.53 -2.32 11.01
C THR A 250 27.70 -2.40 12.52
N THR A 251 28.93 -2.32 13.01
CA THR A 251 29.19 -2.34 14.46
C THR A 251 28.43 -1.23 15.19
N ALA A 252 28.46 0.00 14.71
CA ALA A 252 27.75 1.12 15.29
C ALA A 252 26.20 0.94 15.29
N GLN A 253 25.66 0.44 14.19
CA GLN A 253 24.22 0.12 14.11
C GLN A 253 23.84 -0.98 15.11
N LEU A 254 24.68 -1.99 15.27
CA LEU A 254 24.44 -3.08 16.21
C LEU A 254 24.57 -2.62 17.67
N GLU A 255 25.49 -1.73 17.98
CA GLU A 255 25.61 -1.13 19.31
C GLU A 255 24.36 -0.34 19.69
N ALA A 256 23.88 0.54 18.80
CA ALA A 256 22.63 1.30 19.01
C ALA A 256 21.42 0.38 19.17
N TRP A 257 21.33 -0.65 18.33
CA TRP A 257 20.27 -1.66 18.40
C TRP A 257 20.29 -2.43 19.73
N ASN A 258 21.47 -2.88 20.16
CA ASN A 258 21.62 -3.63 21.39
C ASN A 258 21.32 -2.75 22.63
N ALA A 259 21.72 -1.48 22.61
CA ALA A 259 21.35 -0.55 23.66
C ALA A 259 19.82 -0.43 23.83
N ALA A 260 19.07 -0.42 22.72
CA ALA A 260 17.62 -0.31 22.74
C ALA A 260 16.91 -1.65 23.06
N TYR A 261 17.33 -2.77 22.46
CA TYR A 261 16.56 -4.02 22.51
C TYR A 261 17.04 -5.03 23.54
N THR A 262 18.33 -5.02 23.95
CA THR A 262 18.84 -5.99 24.93
C THR A 262 18.15 -5.87 26.30
N PRO A 263 17.94 -4.67 26.87
CA PRO A 263 17.20 -4.54 28.13
C PRO A 263 15.75 -5.04 28.02
N LYS A 264 15.07 -4.68 26.92
CA LYS A 264 13.67 -5.09 26.65
C LYS A 264 13.54 -6.62 26.51
N ASN A 265 14.52 -7.26 25.87
CA ASN A 265 14.53 -8.72 25.66
C ASN A 265 14.86 -9.46 26.98
N LYS A 266 15.80 -8.90 27.78
CA LYS A 266 16.12 -9.44 29.10
C LYS A 266 14.90 -9.42 30.01
N ALA A 267 14.20 -8.27 30.10
CA ALA A 267 12.98 -8.12 30.88
C ALA A 267 11.90 -9.14 30.48
N PHE A 268 11.71 -9.36 29.16
CA PHE A 268 10.77 -10.37 28.66
C PHE A 268 11.16 -11.79 29.09
N GLN A 269 12.45 -12.14 29.00
CA GLN A 269 12.95 -13.47 29.39
C GLN A 269 12.77 -13.73 30.88
N GLU A 270 13.05 -12.73 31.71
CA GLU A 270 12.92 -12.80 33.18
C GLU A 270 11.44 -12.88 33.61
N ALA A 271 10.52 -12.22 32.90
CA ALA A 271 9.11 -12.20 33.21
C ALA A 271 8.40 -13.55 32.97
N LYS A 272 8.96 -14.45 32.17
CA LYS A 272 8.43 -15.80 31.87
C LYS A 272 6.94 -15.82 31.55
N LEU A 273 6.49 -14.84 30.76
CA LEU A 273 5.07 -14.63 30.45
C LEU A 273 4.46 -15.83 29.72
N GLU A 274 3.24 -16.19 30.12
CA GLU A 274 2.46 -17.26 29.52
C GLU A 274 1.03 -16.81 29.16
N GLY A 275 0.32 -17.61 28.37
CA GLY A 275 -1.08 -17.39 28.02
C GLY A 275 -1.36 -15.99 27.46
N LYS A 276 -2.38 -15.34 27.97
CA LYS A 276 -2.82 -14.00 27.51
C LYS A 276 -1.76 -12.92 27.73
N GLU A 277 -1.00 -12.97 28.80
CA GLU A 277 0.03 -11.96 29.09
C GLU A 277 1.18 -12.01 28.08
N ARG A 278 1.57 -13.20 27.65
CA ARG A 278 2.51 -13.37 26.55
C ARG A 278 1.98 -12.80 25.23
N ILE A 279 0.70 -13.04 24.90
CA ILE A 279 0.07 -12.53 23.67
C ILE A 279 0.01 -11.00 23.70
N LYS A 280 -0.34 -10.41 24.85
CA LYS A 280 -0.31 -8.95 25.05
C LYS A 280 1.10 -8.38 24.81
N TRP A 281 2.11 -8.99 25.39
CA TRP A 281 3.50 -8.58 25.19
C TRP A 281 3.91 -8.68 23.71
N GLN A 282 3.54 -9.77 23.01
CA GLN A 282 3.82 -9.93 21.59
C GLN A 282 3.15 -8.83 20.77
N TYR A 283 1.89 -8.48 21.08
CA TYR A 283 1.19 -7.37 20.45
C TYR A 283 1.90 -6.04 20.68
N GLN A 284 2.24 -5.70 21.92
CA GLN A 284 2.92 -4.46 22.25
C GLN A 284 4.27 -4.33 21.53
N ARG A 285 5.05 -5.41 21.46
CA ARG A 285 6.30 -5.43 20.72
C ARG A 285 6.07 -5.22 19.22
N TYR A 286 5.14 -5.96 18.66
CA TYR A 286 4.81 -5.92 17.24
C TYR A 286 4.31 -4.53 16.81
N VAL A 287 3.27 -4.03 17.47
CA VAL A 287 2.63 -2.78 17.07
C VAL A 287 3.55 -1.57 17.25
N LYS A 288 4.32 -1.53 18.34
CA LYS A 288 5.29 -0.45 18.57
C LYS A 288 6.37 -0.42 17.49
N ASP A 289 6.94 -1.58 17.12
CA ASP A 289 7.96 -1.66 16.08
C ASP A 289 7.41 -1.30 14.70
N TYR A 290 6.17 -1.68 14.41
CA TYR A 290 5.47 -1.26 13.20
C TYR A 290 5.29 0.27 13.15
N LEU A 291 4.78 0.87 14.22
CA LEU A 291 4.55 2.32 14.30
C LEU A 291 5.86 3.14 14.28
N ARG A 292 6.95 2.61 14.82
CA ARG A 292 8.31 3.18 14.69
C ARG A 292 8.77 3.24 13.24
N CYS A 293 8.47 2.19 12.46
CA CYS A 293 8.76 2.20 11.02
C CYS A 293 7.89 3.22 10.27
N VAL A 294 6.62 3.39 10.69
CA VAL A 294 5.72 4.42 10.14
C VAL A 294 6.24 5.82 10.45
N ALA A 295 6.72 6.07 11.67
CA ALA A 295 7.32 7.35 12.05
C ALA A 295 8.52 7.70 11.14
N SER A 296 9.41 6.74 10.89
CA SER A 296 10.52 6.95 9.95
C SER A 296 10.03 7.27 8.52
N VAL A 297 8.93 6.69 8.06
CA VAL A 297 8.33 7.03 6.76
C VAL A 297 7.79 8.45 6.79
N ASP A 298 7.07 8.83 7.83
CA ASP A 298 6.47 10.16 7.95
C ASP A 298 7.54 11.27 7.97
N ASP A 299 8.63 11.09 8.71
CA ASP A 299 9.77 12.03 8.71
C ASP A 299 10.36 12.20 7.32
N ASN A 300 10.51 11.10 6.57
CA ASN A 300 11.03 11.11 5.21
C ASN A 300 10.07 11.78 4.21
N ILE A 301 8.76 11.65 4.41
CA ILE A 301 7.76 12.43 3.67
C ILE A 301 7.94 13.92 3.96
N GLY A 302 8.17 14.30 5.23
CA GLY A 302 8.48 15.68 5.63
C GLY A 302 9.67 16.25 4.88
N ARG A 303 10.74 15.47 4.69
CA ARG A 303 11.93 15.87 3.91
C ARG A 303 11.59 16.13 2.43
N LEU A 304 10.75 15.29 1.82
CA LEU A 304 10.29 15.47 0.44
C LEU A 304 9.43 16.72 0.29
N LEU A 305 8.44 16.89 1.18
CA LEU A 305 7.55 18.05 1.16
C LEU A 305 8.33 19.36 1.35
N LYS A 306 9.25 19.39 2.33
CA LYS A 306 10.12 20.54 2.55
C LYS A 306 10.94 20.88 1.30
N TYR A 307 11.51 19.89 0.62
CA TYR A 307 12.25 20.15 -0.62
C TYR A 307 11.35 20.75 -1.72
N LEU A 308 10.13 20.25 -1.88
CA LEU A 308 9.19 20.81 -2.86
C LEU A 308 8.85 22.28 -2.55
N ASP A 309 8.69 22.61 -1.27
CA ASP A 309 8.43 23.98 -0.82
C ASP A 309 9.65 24.89 -1.09
N ASP A 310 10.82 24.50 -0.59
CA ASP A 310 12.07 25.28 -0.70
C ASP A 310 12.48 25.53 -2.17
N SER A 311 12.23 24.57 -3.05
CA SER A 311 12.57 24.65 -4.48
C SER A 311 11.50 25.35 -5.34
N GLY A 312 10.36 25.70 -4.76
CA GLY A 312 9.21 26.27 -5.47
C GLY A 312 8.47 25.29 -6.38
N LEU A 313 8.79 23.97 -6.30
CA LEU A 313 8.11 22.95 -7.09
C LEU A 313 6.72 22.59 -6.55
N ALA A 314 6.44 22.90 -5.30
CA ALA A 314 5.20 22.51 -4.62
C ALA A 314 3.93 22.91 -5.39
N LYS A 315 3.89 24.12 -5.94
CA LYS A 315 2.74 24.66 -6.69
C LYS A 315 2.44 23.93 -8.00
N ASP A 316 3.47 23.34 -8.61
CA ASP A 316 3.40 22.64 -9.91
C ASP A 316 3.43 21.11 -9.75
N THR A 317 3.32 20.58 -8.52
CA THR A 317 3.47 19.14 -8.22
C THR A 317 2.25 18.59 -7.52
N MET A 318 1.65 17.57 -8.13
CA MET A 318 0.70 16.70 -7.44
C MET A 318 1.46 15.70 -6.59
N VAL A 319 1.18 15.65 -5.29
CA VAL A 319 1.73 14.69 -4.34
C VAL A 319 0.65 13.69 -3.97
N ILE A 320 0.92 12.42 -4.18
CA ILE A 320 0.04 11.31 -3.78
C ILE A 320 0.78 10.45 -2.77
N TYR A 321 0.10 10.09 -1.70
CA TYR A 321 0.53 9.09 -0.75
C TYR A 321 -0.46 7.94 -0.71
N SER A 322 0.04 6.69 -0.80
CA SER A 322 -0.76 5.47 -0.69
C SER A 322 0.10 4.28 -0.24
N SER A 323 -0.54 3.14 -0.03
CA SER A 323 0.11 1.84 0.23
C SER A 323 -0.39 0.79 -0.74
N ASP A 324 0.39 -0.28 -0.93
CA ASP A 324 0.02 -1.37 -1.85
C ASP A 324 -1.18 -2.20 -1.36
N GLN A 325 -1.48 -2.19 -0.08
CA GLN A 325 -2.70 -2.70 0.55
C GLN A 325 -2.80 -2.21 2.01
N GLY A 326 -3.92 -2.56 2.66
CA GLY A 326 -4.07 -2.40 4.10
C GLY A 326 -3.28 -3.42 4.90
N TRP A 327 -3.44 -3.40 6.23
CA TRP A 327 -2.69 -4.21 7.17
C TRP A 327 -3.42 -4.40 8.49
N TYR A 328 -3.36 -5.59 9.10
CA TYR A 328 -3.89 -5.82 10.45
C TYR A 328 -2.91 -5.38 11.54
N LEU A 329 -3.37 -4.51 12.42
CA LEU A 329 -2.64 -4.05 13.60
C LEU A 329 -3.18 -4.65 14.90
N GLY A 330 -3.53 -5.94 14.83
CA GLY A 330 -4.11 -6.67 15.95
C GLY A 330 -5.61 -6.90 15.85
N GLU A 331 -6.29 -6.29 14.87
CA GLU A 331 -7.69 -6.61 14.58
C GLU A 331 -7.80 -8.11 14.30
N HIS A 332 -8.82 -8.76 14.83
CA HIS A 332 -9.02 -10.23 14.83
C HIS A 332 -7.87 -11.04 15.45
N GLY A 333 -7.00 -10.41 16.25
CA GLY A 333 -5.77 -11.03 16.76
C GLY A 333 -4.72 -11.30 15.68
N TRP A 334 -4.82 -10.66 14.51
CA TRP A 334 -3.99 -10.90 13.34
C TRP A 334 -2.90 -9.83 13.12
N TYR A 335 -1.94 -10.20 12.31
CA TYR A 335 -1.00 -9.36 11.60
C TYR A 335 -0.97 -9.80 10.12
N ASP A 336 -0.31 -9.07 9.22
CA ASP A 336 -0.29 -9.33 7.78
C ASP A 336 -1.54 -8.79 7.06
N LYS A 337 -1.91 -9.29 5.87
CA LYS A 337 -2.93 -8.81 4.93
C LYS A 337 -3.61 -9.98 4.23
N ARG A 338 -4.05 -9.86 2.97
CA ARG A 338 -4.53 -10.89 2.04
C ARG A 338 -6.04 -11.07 2.01
N TRP A 339 -6.74 -10.70 3.06
CA TRP A 339 -8.18 -10.83 3.17
C TRP A 339 -8.94 -9.72 2.46
N MET A 340 -10.20 -10.00 2.11
CA MET A 340 -11.13 -8.96 1.68
C MET A 340 -11.76 -8.18 2.86
N TYR A 341 -11.35 -8.42 4.12
CA TYR A 341 -11.80 -7.63 5.26
C TYR A 341 -11.18 -6.24 5.22
N GLU A 342 -11.89 -5.24 5.77
CA GLU A 342 -11.58 -3.82 5.58
C GLU A 342 -10.13 -3.47 5.92
N GLU A 343 -9.54 -4.04 6.96
CA GLU A 343 -8.17 -3.73 7.38
C GLU A 343 -7.10 -4.09 6.35
N SER A 344 -7.34 -5.15 5.58
CA SER A 344 -6.43 -5.62 4.53
C SER A 344 -6.79 -5.07 3.14
N PHE A 345 -8.07 -4.94 2.87
CA PHE A 345 -8.65 -4.58 1.58
C PHE A 345 -8.59 -3.07 1.31
N ARG A 346 -8.81 -2.26 2.37
CA ARG A 346 -8.77 -0.80 2.31
C ARG A 346 -7.35 -0.30 2.50
N THR A 347 -6.91 0.60 1.62
CA THR A 347 -5.59 1.23 1.66
C THR A 347 -5.72 2.74 1.86
N PRO A 348 -4.76 3.42 2.50
CA PRO A 348 -4.80 4.88 2.58
C PRO A 348 -4.61 5.50 1.19
N LEU A 349 -5.26 6.62 0.96
CA LEU A 349 -5.02 7.50 -0.19
C LEU A 349 -5.24 8.94 0.22
N VAL A 350 -4.19 9.73 0.18
CA VAL A 350 -4.25 11.19 0.34
C VAL A 350 -3.55 11.86 -0.83
N VAL A 351 -4.14 12.92 -1.36
CA VAL A 351 -3.67 13.61 -2.56
C VAL A 351 -3.68 15.11 -2.34
N ARG A 352 -2.54 15.75 -2.58
CA ARG A 352 -2.40 17.21 -2.61
C ARG A 352 -2.11 17.63 -4.05
N TRP A 353 -2.93 18.53 -4.57
CA TRP A 353 -2.71 19.15 -5.88
C TRP A 353 -3.14 20.62 -5.82
N PRO A 354 -2.20 21.53 -5.54
CA PRO A 354 -2.50 22.95 -5.37
C PRO A 354 -3.23 23.54 -6.57
N GLY A 355 -4.26 24.35 -6.33
CA GLY A 355 -5.08 24.96 -7.35
C GLY A 355 -6.09 24.07 -8.07
N VAL A 356 -6.10 22.75 -7.80
CA VAL A 356 -7.04 21.78 -8.38
C VAL A 356 -7.90 21.13 -7.31
N ILE A 357 -7.28 20.60 -6.26
CA ILE A 357 -7.99 19.94 -5.15
C ILE A 357 -8.31 20.97 -4.07
N LYS A 358 -9.56 20.98 -3.62
CA LYS A 358 -9.97 21.77 -2.45
C LYS A 358 -9.30 21.22 -1.19
N GLU A 359 -8.55 22.07 -0.49
CA GLU A 359 -7.85 21.73 0.74
C GLU A 359 -8.81 21.20 1.82
N GLY A 360 -8.37 20.20 2.58
CA GLY A 360 -9.10 19.57 3.67
C GLY A 360 -10.35 18.80 3.25
N SER A 361 -10.50 18.51 1.94
CA SER A 361 -11.66 17.77 1.46
C SER A 361 -11.56 16.28 1.77
N VAL A 362 -12.72 15.63 1.92
CA VAL A 362 -12.85 14.18 2.14
C VAL A 362 -13.75 13.59 1.06
N ASN A 363 -13.28 12.58 0.36
CA ASN A 363 -14.04 11.84 -0.63
C ASN A 363 -14.41 10.45 -0.09
N LYS A 364 -15.66 10.02 -0.34
CA LYS A 364 -16.21 8.72 0.09
C LYS A 364 -16.57 7.80 -1.08
N ASP A 365 -16.29 8.21 -2.31
CA ASP A 365 -16.51 7.34 -3.47
C ASP A 365 -15.59 6.13 -3.42
N PHE A 366 -16.01 5.04 -4.05
CA PHE A 366 -15.18 3.85 -4.20
C PHE A 366 -14.10 4.10 -5.24
N VAL A 367 -12.87 4.24 -4.77
CA VAL A 367 -11.68 4.39 -5.61
C VAL A 367 -10.72 3.23 -5.37
N SER A 368 -9.72 3.06 -6.23
CA SER A 368 -8.91 1.85 -6.23
C SER A 368 -7.48 2.09 -6.72
N ASN A 369 -6.57 1.20 -6.32
CA ASN A 369 -5.25 1.10 -6.94
C ASN A 369 -5.31 0.84 -8.46
N LEU A 370 -6.44 0.36 -8.98
CA LEU A 370 -6.71 0.19 -10.41
C LEU A 370 -6.82 1.53 -11.15
N ASP A 371 -7.20 2.61 -10.44
CA ASP A 371 -7.47 3.94 -11.00
C ASP A 371 -6.20 4.79 -11.17
N PHE A 372 -5.12 4.44 -10.49
CA PHE A 372 -3.92 5.27 -10.46
C PHE A 372 -3.30 5.43 -11.87
N ALA A 373 -3.16 4.34 -12.62
CA ALA A 373 -2.60 4.40 -13.97
C ALA A 373 -3.37 5.37 -14.87
N GLN A 374 -4.70 5.26 -14.92
CA GLN A 374 -5.53 6.13 -15.76
C GLN A 374 -5.54 7.57 -15.28
N THR A 375 -5.47 7.80 -13.97
CA THR A 375 -5.32 9.15 -13.40
C THR A 375 -4.03 9.81 -13.86
N PHE A 376 -2.90 9.09 -13.80
CA PHE A 376 -1.61 9.63 -14.26
C PHE A 376 -1.60 9.89 -15.76
N LEU A 377 -2.23 9.02 -16.55
CA LEU A 377 -2.33 9.18 -18.00
C LEU A 377 -3.25 10.35 -18.39
N ASP A 378 -4.35 10.56 -17.68
CA ASP A 378 -5.23 11.71 -17.88
C ASP A 378 -4.50 13.03 -17.59
N ILE A 379 -3.76 13.12 -16.47
CA ILE A 379 -2.91 14.27 -16.11
C ILE A 379 -1.83 14.52 -17.17
N ALA A 380 -1.30 13.45 -17.78
CA ALA A 380 -0.28 13.55 -18.84
C ALA A 380 -0.86 13.82 -20.23
N ASP A 381 -2.18 14.01 -20.35
CA ASP A 381 -2.90 14.20 -21.62
C ASP A 381 -2.68 13.04 -22.61
N VAL A 382 -2.73 11.80 -22.11
CA VAL A 382 -2.68 10.59 -22.92
C VAL A 382 -4.10 10.22 -23.35
N SER A 383 -4.52 10.73 -24.49
CA SER A 383 -5.88 10.50 -25.02
C SER A 383 -6.10 9.10 -25.59
N LYS A 384 -5.03 8.41 -26.02
CA LYS A 384 -5.11 7.08 -26.63
C LYS A 384 -4.32 6.06 -25.79
N ILE A 385 -5.04 5.10 -25.22
CA ILE A 385 -4.48 3.96 -24.50
C ILE A 385 -4.68 2.72 -25.39
N PRO A 386 -3.60 2.21 -26.05
CA PRO A 386 -3.71 1.13 -27.03
C PRO A 386 -4.30 -0.17 -26.46
N ASP A 387 -3.92 -0.54 -25.25
CA ASP A 387 -4.42 -1.71 -24.55
C ASP A 387 -5.29 -1.26 -23.37
N PRO A 388 -6.63 -1.43 -23.44
CA PRO A 388 -7.56 -0.82 -22.47
C PRO A 388 -7.27 -1.20 -21.02
N MET A 389 -7.25 -0.20 -20.16
CA MET A 389 -7.17 -0.34 -18.70
C MET A 389 -8.59 -0.47 -18.10
N GLN A 390 -8.68 -0.95 -16.88
CA GLN A 390 -9.96 -1.27 -16.25
C GLN A 390 -10.37 -0.29 -15.13
N GLY A 391 -9.47 0.62 -14.75
CA GLY A 391 -9.76 1.68 -13.78
C GLY A 391 -10.45 2.89 -14.41
N HIS A 392 -10.60 3.95 -13.64
CA HIS A 392 -11.12 5.25 -14.04
C HIS A 392 -10.16 6.35 -13.61
N SER A 393 -10.14 7.49 -14.32
CA SER A 393 -9.39 8.66 -13.87
C SER A 393 -10.05 9.29 -12.64
N LEU A 394 -9.24 9.61 -11.61
CA LEU A 394 -9.68 10.35 -10.43
C LEU A 394 -9.70 11.86 -10.65
N VAL A 395 -9.25 12.37 -11.79
CA VAL A 395 -9.17 13.81 -12.07
C VAL A 395 -10.52 14.52 -11.94
N PRO A 396 -11.67 13.96 -12.39
CA PRO A 396 -12.97 14.59 -12.13
C PRO A 396 -13.27 14.73 -10.63
N ILE A 397 -12.95 13.70 -9.83
CA ILE A 397 -13.14 13.73 -8.37
C ILE A 397 -12.22 14.76 -7.72
N PHE A 398 -10.98 14.88 -8.15
CA PHE A 398 -10.04 15.92 -7.71
C PHE A 398 -10.58 17.34 -7.95
N LYS A 399 -11.34 17.52 -9.02
CA LYS A 399 -12.04 18.78 -9.35
C LYS A 399 -13.40 18.93 -8.62
N GLY A 400 -13.72 18.04 -7.69
CA GLY A 400 -14.95 18.10 -6.88
C GLY A 400 -16.21 17.58 -7.58
N LYS A 401 -16.09 16.83 -8.69
CA LYS A 401 -17.22 16.28 -9.44
C LYS A 401 -17.07 14.77 -9.65
N THR A 402 -17.83 13.99 -8.91
CA THR A 402 -17.94 12.54 -9.16
C THR A 402 -18.81 12.32 -10.40
N PRO A 403 -18.33 11.55 -11.42
CA PRO A 403 -19.17 11.17 -12.57
C PRO A 403 -20.42 10.38 -12.15
N GLU A 404 -21.55 10.58 -12.85
CA GLU A 404 -22.82 9.92 -12.53
C GLU A 404 -22.75 8.39 -12.63
N ASP A 405 -21.96 7.88 -13.58
CA ASP A 405 -21.69 6.46 -13.83
C ASP A 405 -20.55 5.89 -12.97
N TRP A 406 -20.11 6.64 -11.92
CA TRP A 406 -19.07 6.16 -11.03
C TRP A 406 -19.47 4.85 -10.34
N ARG A 407 -18.48 3.97 -10.13
CA ARG A 407 -18.72 2.63 -9.56
C ARG A 407 -19.38 2.72 -8.17
N LYS A 408 -20.38 1.85 -7.96
CA LYS A 408 -21.11 1.67 -6.69
C LYS A 408 -20.83 0.31 -6.04
N SER A 409 -20.03 -0.51 -6.70
CA SER A 409 -19.58 -1.82 -6.24
C SER A 409 -18.13 -2.06 -6.63
N PHE A 410 -17.47 -2.93 -5.90
CA PHE A 410 -16.05 -3.22 -6.09
C PHE A 410 -15.80 -4.73 -6.08
N TYR A 411 -15.02 -5.20 -7.06
CA TYR A 411 -14.59 -6.60 -7.19
C TYR A 411 -13.20 -6.80 -6.61
N TYR A 412 -13.04 -7.84 -5.78
CA TYR A 412 -11.79 -8.27 -5.18
C TYR A 412 -11.49 -9.72 -5.51
N HIS A 413 -10.20 -10.10 -5.67
CA HIS A 413 -9.81 -11.48 -5.84
C HIS A 413 -8.40 -11.76 -5.31
N TYR A 414 -8.29 -12.66 -4.34
CA TYR A 414 -7.04 -13.19 -3.81
C TYR A 414 -6.78 -14.60 -4.33
N TYR A 415 -5.59 -14.83 -4.89
CA TYR A 415 -5.28 -16.02 -5.69
C TYR A 415 -4.27 -16.99 -5.04
N GLU A 416 -3.56 -16.58 -3.99
CA GLU A 416 -2.47 -17.37 -3.41
C GLU A 416 -2.99 -18.32 -2.33
N PHE A 417 -2.58 -19.60 -2.39
CA PHE A 417 -2.82 -20.59 -1.35
C PHE A 417 -1.90 -21.81 -1.58
N PRO A 418 -1.26 -22.38 -0.52
CA PRO A 418 -1.33 -21.95 0.88
C PRO A 418 -0.59 -20.62 1.14
N GLY A 419 0.35 -20.22 0.26
CA GLY A 419 1.14 -19.01 0.42
C GLY A 419 1.87 -18.94 1.77
N ALA A 420 2.15 -17.73 2.23
CA ALA A 420 2.88 -17.52 3.49
C ALA A 420 2.01 -17.77 4.73
N HIS A 421 0.69 -17.56 4.65
CA HIS A 421 -0.20 -17.53 5.82
C HIS A 421 -1.45 -18.42 5.71
N SER A 422 -1.48 -19.34 4.76
CA SER A 422 -2.60 -20.26 4.55
C SER A 422 -3.97 -19.58 4.41
N VAL A 423 -3.99 -18.32 3.95
CA VAL A 423 -5.23 -17.60 3.63
C VAL A 423 -5.87 -18.24 2.41
N ARG A 424 -7.14 -18.63 2.53
CA ARG A 424 -7.88 -19.33 1.47
C ARG A 424 -8.09 -18.42 0.27
N ARG A 425 -8.02 -18.96 -0.95
CA ARG A 425 -8.38 -18.24 -2.16
C ARG A 425 -9.82 -17.78 -2.09
N HIS A 426 -10.07 -16.54 -2.39
CA HIS A 426 -11.41 -15.98 -2.34
C HIS A 426 -11.56 -14.80 -3.28
N TYR A 427 -12.79 -14.56 -3.68
CA TYR A 427 -13.20 -13.35 -4.37
C TYR A 427 -14.50 -12.85 -3.79
N GLY A 428 -14.86 -11.61 -4.07
CA GLY A 428 -16.08 -11.05 -3.55
C GLY A 428 -16.47 -9.73 -4.18
N VAL A 429 -17.60 -9.21 -3.70
CA VAL A 429 -18.13 -7.90 -4.03
C VAL A 429 -18.36 -7.08 -2.76
N ARG A 430 -17.94 -5.81 -2.81
CA ARG A 430 -18.17 -4.78 -1.79
C ARG A 430 -19.12 -3.73 -2.37
N LYS A 431 -20.25 -3.51 -1.70
CA LYS A 431 -21.17 -2.36 -1.90
C LYS A 431 -21.18 -1.49 -0.66
N ASP A 432 -21.90 -0.38 -0.66
CA ASP A 432 -21.90 0.59 0.45
C ASP A 432 -22.17 -0.05 1.83
N GLN A 433 -23.16 -0.92 1.92
CA GLN A 433 -23.57 -1.55 3.18
C GLN A 433 -23.07 -2.99 3.31
N TYR A 434 -22.93 -3.71 2.20
CA TYR A 434 -22.74 -5.16 2.22
C TYR A 434 -21.44 -5.59 1.58
N LYS A 435 -20.85 -6.67 2.12
CA LYS A 435 -19.71 -7.36 1.55
C LYS A 435 -19.99 -8.85 1.47
N LEU A 436 -19.97 -9.41 0.25
CA LEU A 436 -20.12 -10.84 0.01
C LEU A 436 -18.78 -11.45 -0.44
N ILE A 437 -18.33 -12.49 0.24
CA ILE A 437 -17.06 -13.17 -0.01
C ILE A 437 -17.31 -14.65 -0.31
N HIS A 438 -16.67 -15.18 -1.35
CA HIS A 438 -16.68 -16.59 -1.71
C HIS A 438 -15.29 -17.21 -1.56
N PHE A 439 -15.11 -18.08 -0.58
CA PHE A 439 -13.92 -18.92 -0.44
C PHE A 439 -14.09 -20.16 -1.31
N TYR A 440 -13.82 -20.04 -2.60
CA TYR A 440 -14.20 -21.04 -3.62
C TYR A 440 -13.48 -22.39 -3.49
N ASN A 441 -12.33 -22.45 -2.83
CA ASN A 441 -11.65 -23.70 -2.53
C ASN A 441 -12.16 -24.40 -1.24
N LEU A 442 -13.13 -23.80 -0.54
CA LEU A 442 -13.88 -24.37 0.59
C LEU A 442 -15.37 -24.51 0.26
N ASN A 443 -15.82 -23.96 -0.87
CA ASN A 443 -17.22 -23.77 -1.20
C ASN A 443 -18.00 -23.04 -0.07
N ALA A 444 -17.36 -22.10 0.60
CA ALA A 444 -17.93 -21.35 1.74
C ALA A 444 -18.16 -19.88 1.36
N TRP A 445 -19.25 -19.32 1.89
CA TRP A 445 -19.63 -17.94 1.68
C TRP A 445 -19.73 -17.20 2.99
N GLU A 446 -19.37 -15.92 2.98
CA GLU A 446 -19.59 -14.98 4.07
C GLU A 446 -20.29 -13.75 3.52
N LEU A 447 -21.27 -13.23 4.27
CA LEU A 447 -21.93 -11.95 4.03
C LEU A 447 -21.82 -11.10 5.29
N PHE A 448 -21.34 -9.88 5.17
CA PHE A 448 -21.31 -8.90 6.24
C PHE A 448 -22.21 -7.71 5.94
N ASP A 449 -22.99 -7.30 6.95
CA ASP A 449 -23.71 -6.02 6.99
C ASP A 449 -22.83 -5.00 7.72
N LEU A 450 -22.05 -4.23 6.99
CA LEU A 450 -21.02 -3.34 7.53
C LEU A 450 -21.58 -2.14 8.31
N LYS A 451 -22.88 -1.86 8.20
CA LYS A 451 -23.54 -0.88 9.07
C LYS A 451 -23.83 -1.44 10.47
N LYS A 452 -24.12 -2.74 10.57
CA LYS A 452 -24.40 -3.42 11.84
C LYS A 452 -23.15 -4.07 12.44
N ASP A 453 -22.27 -4.57 11.60
CA ASP A 453 -21.03 -5.26 11.96
C ASP A 453 -19.85 -4.70 11.14
N PRO A 454 -19.40 -3.48 11.45
CA PRO A 454 -18.26 -2.85 10.75
C PRO A 454 -16.95 -3.60 10.96
N ASN A 455 -16.85 -4.45 11.96
CA ASN A 455 -15.69 -5.26 12.31
C ASN A 455 -15.72 -6.67 11.70
N GLU A 456 -16.71 -7.01 10.88
CA GLU A 456 -16.81 -8.27 10.13
C GLU A 456 -16.67 -9.54 11.01
N LEU A 457 -17.28 -9.51 12.19
CA LEU A 457 -17.19 -10.60 13.19
C LEU A 457 -18.15 -11.75 12.93
N LYS A 458 -19.34 -11.46 12.36
CA LYS A 458 -20.40 -12.46 12.19
C LYS A 458 -21.00 -12.42 10.78
N SER A 459 -20.80 -13.50 10.05
CA SER A 459 -21.44 -13.67 8.75
C SER A 459 -22.97 -13.88 8.92
N VAL A 460 -23.73 -13.09 8.19
CA VAL A 460 -25.21 -13.20 8.11
C VAL A 460 -25.67 -13.96 6.87
N TYR A 461 -24.75 -14.63 6.15
CA TYR A 461 -25.02 -15.31 4.87
C TYR A 461 -26.15 -16.32 4.94
N SER A 462 -26.27 -17.09 6.03
CA SER A 462 -27.30 -18.13 6.19
C SER A 462 -28.59 -17.64 6.86
N GLN A 463 -28.67 -16.34 7.25
CA GLN A 463 -29.85 -15.81 7.93
C GLN A 463 -31.00 -15.57 6.93
N PRO A 464 -32.23 -15.97 7.26
CA PRO A 464 -33.39 -15.82 6.36
C PRO A 464 -33.61 -14.38 5.87
N ASP A 465 -33.47 -13.39 6.74
CA ASP A 465 -33.71 -11.98 6.45
C ASP A 465 -32.73 -11.38 5.42
N TYR A 466 -31.61 -12.05 5.14
CA TYR A 466 -30.60 -11.58 4.22
C TYR A 466 -30.58 -12.33 2.89
N GLN A 467 -31.49 -13.29 2.65
CA GLN A 467 -31.43 -14.14 1.45
C GLN A 467 -31.64 -13.36 0.14
N GLU A 468 -32.48 -12.34 0.11
CA GLU A 468 -32.62 -11.46 -1.07
C GLU A 468 -31.34 -10.66 -1.29
N VAL A 469 -30.70 -10.14 -0.24
CA VAL A 469 -29.40 -9.46 -0.33
C VAL A 469 -28.31 -10.39 -0.90
N VAL A 470 -28.28 -11.64 -0.43
CA VAL A 470 -27.35 -12.66 -0.96
C VAL A 470 -27.55 -12.88 -2.45
N LYS A 471 -28.81 -13.01 -2.87
CA LYS A 471 -29.18 -13.22 -4.29
C LYS A 471 -28.73 -12.03 -5.14
N ASP A 472 -29.04 -10.81 -4.74
CA ASP A 472 -28.69 -9.58 -5.46
C ASP A 472 -27.17 -9.41 -5.56
N LEU A 473 -26.44 -9.65 -4.47
CA LEU A 473 -24.99 -9.55 -4.48
C LEU A 473 -24.31 -10.65 -5.32
N LYS A 474 -24.89 -11.85 -5.41
CA LYS A 474 -24.41 -12.88 -6.32
C LYS A 474 -24.61 -12.50 -7.79
N VAL A 475 -25.72 -11.85 -8.12
CA VAL A 475 -25.95 -11.32 -9.49
C VAL A 475 -24.90 -10.24 -9.78
N GLU A 476 -24.76 -9.25 -8.93
CA GLU A 476 -23.75 -8.17 -9.06
C GLU A 476 -22.33 -8.73 -9.21
N LEU A 477 -21.96 -9.69 -8.35
CA LEU A 477 -20.65 -10.34 -8.40
C LEU A 477 -20.40 -11.03 -9.73
N ASN A 478 -21.40 -11.71 -10.28
CA ASN A 478 -21.30 -12.37 -11.59
C ASN A 478 -21.18 -11.36 -12.73
N GLU A 479 -21.89 -10.24 -12.67
CA GLU A 479 -21.77 -9.15 -13.65
C GLU A 479 -20.37 -8.51 -13.61
N LEU A 480 -19.83 -8.25 -12.42
CA LEU A 480 -18.45 -7.76 -12.26
C LEU A 480 -17.43 -8.76 -12.81
N ARG A 481 -17.59 -10.05 -12.55
CA ARG A 481 -16.72 -11.08 -13.11
C ARG A 481 -16.75 -11.12 -14.64
N LYS A 482 -17.93 -10.97 -15.24
CA LYS A 482 -18.09 -10.85 -16.70
C LYS A 482 -17.45 -9.56 -17.23
N LYS A 483 -17.76 -8.41 -16.59
CA LYS A 483 -17.20 -7.10 -16.94
C LYS A 483 -15.68 -7.11 -16.97
N TYR A 484 -15.07 -7.70 -15.94
CA TYR A 484 -13.62 -7.77 -15.80
C TYR A 484 -12.98 -9.01 -16.46
N LYS A 485 -13.77 -9.83 -17.19
CA LYS A 485 -13.29 -11.02 -17.90
C LYS A 485 -12.54 -12.00 -17.00
N VAL A 486 -13.08 -12.23 -15.79
CA VAL A 486 -12.46 -13.11 -14.79
C VAL A 486 -12.61 -14.57 -15.21
N PRO A 487 -11.51 -15.31 -15.46
CA PRO A 487 -11.58 -16.72 -15.77
C PRO A 487 -11.93 -17.56 -14.54
N GLU A 488 -12.35 -18.80 -14.74
CA GLU A 488 -12.42 -19.78 -13.66
C GLU A 488 -11.01 -20.14 -13.19
N ASP A 489 -10.81 -20.17 -11.85
CA ASP A 489 -9.55 -20.59 -11.27
C ASP A 489 -9.52 -22.11 -11.12
N THR A 490 -9.04 -22.79 -12.14
CA THR A 490 -8.90 -24.26 -12.19
C THR A 490 -7.60 -24.78 -11.55
N ARG A 491 -6.78 -23.90 -10.97
CA ARG A 491 -5.51 -24.32 -10.37
C ARG A 491 -5.75 -25.27 -9.18
N PRO A 492 -5.03 -26.38 -9.11
CA PRO A 492 -5.24 -27.38 -8.06
C PRO A 492 -5.02 -26.76 -6.67
N VAL A 493 -5.83 -27.17 -5.71
CA VAL A 493 -5.66 -26.83 -4.30
C VAL A 493 -4.58 -27.74 -3.72
N LYS A 494 -3.39 -27.21 -3.48
CA LYS A 494 -2.34 -27.98 -2.79
C LYS A 494 -2.82 -28.32 -1.37
N ARG A 495 -2.87 -29.61 -1.06
CA ARG A 495 -3.15 -30.05 0.32
C ARG A 495 -2.05 -29.53 1.24
N VAL A 496 -2.42 -28.83 2.31
CA VAL A 496 -1.50 -28.46 3.37
C VAL A 496 -1.24 -29.72 4.19
N ASN A 497 -0.12 -30.39 3.96
CA ASN A 497 0.34 -31.45 4.85
C ASN A 497 0.76 -30.81 6.18
N ARG A 498 -0.20 -30.70 7.11
CA ARG A 498 0.07 -30.30 8.49
C ARG A 498 0.84 -31.45 9.17
N LYS A 499 2.17 -31.45 9.09
CA LYS A 499 2.95 -32.10 10.14
C LYS A 499 2.84 -31.18 11.36
N PRO A 500 2.31 -31.64 12.50
CA PRO A 500 2.36 -30.84 13.71
C PRO A 500 3.84 -30.53 13.97
N LYS A 501 4.18 -29.24 14.10
CA LYS A 501 5.51 -28.86 14.60
C LYS A 501 5.65 -29.50 15.97
N LYS A 502 6.50 -30.55 16.08
CA LYS A 502 6.96 -31.03 17.38
C LYS A 502 7.53 -29.79 18.11
N GLN A 503 6.97 -29.50 19.28
CA GLN A 503 7.61 -28.59 20.22
C GLN A 503 9.00 -29.16 20.48
N GLU A 504 10.05 -28.49 20.01
CA GLU A 504 11.41 -28.85 20.42
C GLU A 504 11.51 -28.60 21.94
N PRO A 505 11.88 -29.63 22.71
CA PRO A 505 12.14 -29.43 24.12
C PRO A 505 13.30 -28.46 24.28
N ALA A 506 13.16 -27.50 25.21
CA ALA A 506 14.20 -26.58 25.56
C ALA A 506 15.53 -27.32 25.73
N LYS A 507 16.53 -26.97 24.92
CA LYS A 507 17.89 -27.51 25.11
C LYS A 507 18.35 -27.10 26.50
N LYS A 508 18.49 -28.08 27.37
CA LYS A 508 19.20 -27.91 28.64
C LYS A 508 20.66 -27.63 28.29
N ASN A 509 21.09 -26.40 28.48
CA ASN A 509 22.52 -26.10 28.47
C ASN A 509 23.15 -26.74 29.71
N LYS A 510 24.09 -27.64 29.44
CA LYS A 510 25.08 -28.07 30.46
C LYS A 510 26.16 -27.01 30.59
#